data_fbd6cae4620425fe9afbe2ff26b86fcd
#
_entry.id   fbd6cae4620425fe9afbe2ff26b86fcd
#
_cell.length_a   1.000
_cell.length_b   1.000
_cell.length_c   1.000
_cell.angle_alpha   90.00
_cell.angle_beta   90.00
_cell.angle_gamma   90.00
#
_symmetry.space_group_name_H-M   'P 1'
#
loop_
_entity.id
_entity.type
_entity.pdbx_description
1 polymer ?
#
loop_
_entity_poly.entity_id
_entity_poly.type
_entity_poly.pdbx_seq_one_letter_code
_entity_poly.pdbx_strand_id
1 'polypeptide(L)' 'MEIKFEKYRQNLTQVGNNIYSYDTRVATIEGNDLIQHGRWSSTTQKHINYVANYYNLNLKK' A
#
# COMPACT_ATOMS: atom_id res chain seq x y z
N MET A 1 -3.70 -6.10 13.17
CA MET A 1 -4.01 -4.74 13.58
C MET A 1 -4.15 -3.85 12.34
N GLU A 2 -5.24 -3.10 12.28
CA GLU A 2 -5.51 -2.22 11.15
C GLU A 2 -4.87 -0.85 11.38
N ILE A 3 -4.18 -0.34 10.35
CA ILE A 3 -3.54 0.97 10.41
C ILE A 3 -4.15 1.86 9.32
N LYS A 4 -4.55 3.06 9.72
CA LYS A 4 -5.04 4.08 8.79
C LYS A 4 -3.98 5.15 8.62
N PHE A 5 -3.72 5.53 7.38
CA PHE A 5 -2.77 6.59 7.08
C PHE A 5 -3.45 7.95 7.14
N GLU A 6 -2.68 9.01 7.30
CA GLU A 6 -3.23 10.36 7.33
C GLU A 6 -3.85 10.74 5.98
N LYS A 7 -3.23 10.31 4.89
CA LYS A 7 -3.72 10.56 3.55
C LYS A 7 -4.46 9.33 3.05
N TYR A 8 -5.52 9.52 2.30
CA TYR A 8 -6.34 8.43 1.75
C TYR A 8 -6.99 7.54 2.82
N ARG A 9 -7.36 8.15 3.96
CA ARG A 9 -7.82 7.39 5.13
C ARG A 9 -9.00 6.47 4.87
N GLN A 10 -9.90 6.87 3.98
CA GLN A 10 -11.11 6.08 3.71
C GLN A 10 -10.82 4.87 2.83
N ASN A 11 -9.80 4.95 2.00
CA ASN A 11 -9.59 3.97 0.95
C ASN A 11 -8.28 3.20 1.09
N LEU A 12 -7.37 3.66 1.93
CA LEU A 12 -6.06 3.04 2.09
C LEU A 12 -5.90 2.52 3.51
N THR A 13 -5.63 1.23 3.64
CA THR A 13 -5.53 0.57 4.94
C THR A 13 -4.38 -0.44 4.95
N GLN A 14 -3.76 -0.60 6.08
CA GLN A 14 -2.75 -1.64 6.28
C GLN A 14 -3.22 -2.58 7.38
N VAL A 15 -3.14 -3.89 7.11
CA VAL A 15 -3.41 -4.92 8.11
C VAL A 15 -2.19 -5.83 8.15
N GLY A 16 -1.43 -5.77 9.25
CA GLY A 16 -0.16 -6.46 9.33
C GLY A 16 0.78 -5.93 8.26
N ASN A 17 1.25 -6.81 7.36
CA ASN A 17 2.11 -6.44 6.26
C ASN A 17 1.36 -6.25 4.94
N ASN A 18 0.03 -6.35 4.97
CA ASN A 18 -0.79 -6.28 3.76
C ASN A 18 -1.36 -4.88 3.57
N ILE A 19 -1.29 -4.38 2.35
CA ILE A 19 -1.81 -3.07 2.01
C ILE A 19 -3.07 -3.23 1.18
N TYR A 20 -4.15 -2.59 1.61
CA TYR A 20 -5.44 -2.64 0.93
C TYR A 20 -5.79 -1.28 0.35
N SER A 21 -6.24 -1.28 -0.89
CA SER A 21 -6.81 -0.10 -1.54
C SER A 21 -8.28 -0.43 -1.77
N TYR A 22 -9.16 0.38 -1.18
CA TYR A 22 -10.58 0.04 -1.06
C TYR A 22 -10.67 -1.26 -0.27
N ASP A 23 -11.13 -2.35 -0.81
CA ASP A 23 -11.20 -3.61 -0.09
C ASP A 23 -10.31 -4.68 -0.72
N THR A 24 -9.38 -4.26 -1.58
CA THR A 24 -8.54 -5.19 -2.33
C THR A 24 -7.11 -5.12 -1.84
N ARG A 25 -6.51 -6.27 -1.58
CA ARG A 25 -5.09 -6.33 -1.22
C ARG A 25 -4.26 -6.05 -2.48
N VAL A 26 -3.49 -4.97 -2.45
CA VAL A 26 -2.75 -4.52 -3.62
C VAL A 26 -1.24 -4.62 -3.47
N ALA A 27 -0.76 -4.77 -2.24
CA ALA A 27 0.67 -4.86 -1.99
C ALA A 27 0.94 -5.51 -0.65
N THR A 28 2.19 -5.95 -0.46
CA THR A 28 2.64 -6.57 0.80
C THR A 28 4.03 -6.02 1.14
N ILE A 29 4.24 -5.73 2.41
CA ILE A 29 5.54 -5.28 2.90
C ILE A 29 6.40 -6.50 3.21
N GLU A 30 7.61 -6.56 2.62
CA GLU A 30 8.57 -7.62 2.91
C GLU A 30 9.92 -6.99 3.18
N GLY A 31 10.32 -6.95 4.44
CA GLY A 31 11.56 -6.30 4.83
C GLY A 31 11.52 -4.82 4.50
N ASN A 32 12.43 -4.37 3.63
CA ASN A 32 12.48 -2.98 3.17
C ASN A 32 11.80 -2.80 1.81
N ASP A 33 11.07 -3.81 1.35
CA ASP A 33 10.42 -3.77 0.04
C ASP A 33 8.91 -3.73 0.17
N LEU A 34 8.28 -3.07 -0.78
CA LEU A 34 6.83 -3.11 -0.94
C LEU A 34 6.54 -3.85 -2.23
N ILE A 35 5.96 -5.04 -2.12
CA ILE A 35 5.69 -5.90 -3.27
C ILE A 35 4.30 -5.60 -3.80
N GLN A 36 4.23 -5.06 -5.01
CA GLN A 36 2.97 -4.72 -5.64
C GLN A 36 2.39 -5.96 -6.33
N HIS A 37 1.11 -6.22 -6.10
CA HIS A 37 0.42 -7.39 -6.67
C HIS A 37 -0.41 -6.97 -7.89
N GLY A 38 0.22 -6.93 -9.04
CA GLY A 38 -0.45 -6.64 -10.30
C GLY A 38 -0.44 -5.19 -10.69
N ARG A 39 -1.22 -4.87 -11.72
CA ARG A 39 -1.35 -3.50 -12.23
C ARG A 39 -2.67 -2.90 -11.75
N TRP A 40 -2.62 -1.65 -11.39
CA TRP A 40 -3.77 -0.98 -10.80
C TRP A 40 -4.04 0.35 -11.50
N SER A 41 -5.22 0.92 -11.26
CA SER A 41 -5.57 2.24 -11.76
C SER A 41 -4.63 3.30 -11.18
N SER A 42 -4.63 4.49 -11.78
CA SER A 42 -3.75 5.56 -11.30
C SER A 42 -4.06 5.94 -9.85
N THR A 43 -5.32 5.87 -9.42
CA THR A 43 -5.68 6.15 -8.03
C THR A 43 -5.06 5.14 -7.09
N THR A 44 -5.21 3.85 -7.38
CA THR A 44 -4.63 2.79 -6.55
C THR A 44 -3.11 2.86 -6.58
N GLN A 45 -2.52 3.16 -7.74
CA GLN A 45 -1.07 3.29 -7.83
C GLN A 45 -0.55 4.43 -6.95
N LYS A 46 -1.31 5.53 -6.84
CA LYS A 46 -0.96 6.61 -5.90
C LYS A 46 -0.95 6.12 -4.46
N HIS A 47 -1.91 5.27 -4.09
CA HIS A 47 -1.95 4.69 -2.75
C HIS A 47 -0.70 3.87 -2.48
N ILE A 48 -0.31 3.02 -3.44
CA ILE A 48 0.87 2.17 -3.30
C ILE A 48 2.13 3.01 -3.20
N ASN A 49 2.27 4.03 -4.06
CA ASN A 49 3.42 4.91 -4.03
C ASN A 49 3.50 5.68 -2.70
N TYR A 50 2.34 6.08 -2.17
CA TYR A 50 2.30 6.78 -0.90
C TYR A 50 2.84 5.89 0.22
N VAL A 51 2.43 4.62 0.27
CA VAL A 51 2.90 3.70 1.30
C VAL A 51 4.39 3.47 1.17
N ALA A 52 4.89 3.31 -0.04
CA ALA A 52 6.34 3.13 -0.26
C ALA A 52 7.12 4.32 0.30
N ASN A 53 6.64 5.53 0.05
CA ASN A 53 7.30 6.73 0.59
C ASN A 53 7.12 6.86 2.10
N TYR A 54 5.95 6.49 2.60
CA TYR A 54 5.63 6.62 4.02
C TYR A 54 6.61 5.81 4.89
N TYR A 55 6.91 4.58 4.46
CA TYR A 55 7.82 3.69 5.19
C TYR A 55 9.21 3.65 4.58
N ASN A 56 9.45 4.44 3.54
CA ASN A 56 10.75 4.47 2.87
C ASN A 56 11.12 3.10 2.32
N LEU A 57 10.15 2.48 1.64
CA LEU A 57 10.30 1.13 1.09
C LEU A 57 10.70 1.17 -0.39
N ASN A 58 11.33 0.10 -0.85
CA ASN A 58 11.62 -0.08 -2.27
C ASN A 58 10.40 -0.71 -2.94
N LEU A 59 9.82 -0.02 -3.91
CA LEU A 59 8.65 -0.54 -4.60
C LEU A 59 9.06 -1.58 -5.63
N LYS A 60 8.52 -2.79 -5.49
CA LYS A 60 8.76 -3.91 -6.42
C LYS A 60 7.45 -4.24 -7.14
N LYS A 61 7.46 -4.17 -8.44
CA LYS A 61 6.27 -4.45 -9.25
C LYS A 61 6.28 -5.86 -9.81
#